data_177a18768f152914bea62191d5eb94ba
#
_entry.id   177a18768f152914bea62191d5eb94ba
#
_cell.length_a   1.000
_cell.length_b   1.000
_cell.length_c   1.000
_cell.angle_alpha   90.00
_cell.angle_beta   90.00
_cell.angle_gamma   90.00
#
_symmetry.space_group_name_H-M   'P 1'
#
loop_
_entity.id
_entity.type
_entity.pdbx_description
1 polymer ?
#
loop_
_entity_poly.entity_id
_entity_poly.type
_entity_poly.pdbx_seq_one_letter_code
_entity_poly.pdbx_strand_id
1 'polypeptide(L)'
;MSCFEGIDLNRLFDSKSGYRSSDLPNDVTDELISRAEETMGYKLPESYKELLRFRNGGSVNGDLEECWLTEIYGIAADPDNFNGLEAMYDNWKNEWEYPDIGIPFGETASAGHDMYYMDCRVTDENGEPRIVRIDNEMGNEVFFIADNLPEFIRMVLSEEPIDEFSTGEGGISHDEPPEIPVQEEKKEKKSFFGKLFKR
;
A
#
# COMPACT_ATOMS: atom_id res chain seq x y z
N MET A 1 10.14 -15.15 14.75
CA MET A 1 8.72 -15.49 15.01
C MET A 1 7.97 -14.94 13.81
N SER A 2 7.02 -15.67 13.25
CA SER A 2 6.28 -15.18 12.06
C SER A 2 5.32 -14.08 12.47
N CYS A 3 5.21 -13.02 11.67
CA CYS A 3 4.21 -11.96 11.86
C CYS A 3 2.77 -12.49 11.69
N PHE A 4 2.60 -13.56 10.89
CA PHE A 4 1.31 -14.19 10.59
C PHE A 4 1.06 -15.48 11.35
N GLU A 5 1.59 -15.62 12.57
CA GLU A 5 1.36 -16.82 13.38
C GLU A 5 -0.14 -17.08 13.60
N GLY A 6 -0.60 -18.28 13.26
CA GLY A 6 -2.01 -18.67 13.35
C GLY A 6 -2.90 -18.18 12.19
N ILE A 7 -2.35 -17.53 11.17
CA ILE A 7 -3.07 -17.07 9.98
C ILE A 7 -2.70 -17.95 8.79
N ASP A 8 -3.70 -18.53 8.11
CA ASP A 8 -3.49 -19.31 6.88
C ASP A 8 -3.48 -18.40 5.65
N LEU A 9 -2.30 -17.92 5.27
CA LEU A 9 -2.12 -17.05 4.11
C LEU A 9 -2.50 -17.70 2.76
N ASN A 10 -2.64 -19.03 2.69
CA ASN A 10 -3.11 -19.69 1.46
C ASN A 10 -4.57 -19.35 1.14
N ARG A 11 -5.37 -18.96 2.13
CA ARG A 11 -6.75 -18.53 1.93
C ARG A 11 -6.85 -17.11 1.35
N LEU A 12 -5.82 -16.28 1.53
CA LEU A 12 -5.83 -14.87 1.15
C LEU A 12 -5.85 -14.68 -0.37
N PHE A 13 -5.04 -15.44 -1.07
CA PHE A 13 -4.84 -15.24 -2.50
C PHE A 13 -5.68 -16.20 -3.33
N ASP A 14 -6.24 -15.69 -4.43
CA ASP A 14 -6.94 -16.53 -5.39
C ASP A 14 -5.96 -17.50 -6.07
N SER A 15 -6.24 -18.80 -5.89
CA SER A 15 -5.50 -19.88 -6.54
C SER A 15 -5.99 -20.18 -7.96
N LYS A 16 -7.19 -19.69 -8.32
CA LYS A 16 -7.89 -20.03 -9.57
C LYS A 16 -7.70 -18.98 -10.65
N SER A 17 -7.65 -17.70 -10.28
CA SER A 17 -7.58 -16.60 -11.25
C SER A 17 -6.26 -16.58 -12.02
N GLY A 18 -5.21 -17.19 -11.47
CA GLY A 18 -3.90 -17.20 -12.09
C GLY A 18 -3.35 -15.80 -12.40
N TYR A 19 -4.11 -14.75 -12.07
CA TYR A 19 -3.72 -13.38 -12.33
C TYR A 19 -2.73 -12.92 -11.25
N ARG A 20 -1.55 -13.34 -11.51
CA ARG A 20 -0.35 -12.70 -11.01
C ARG A 20 0.36 -12.20 -12.25
N SER A 21 0.70 -10.93 -12.28
CA SER A 21 1.50 -10.42 -13.39
C SER A 21 2.75 -11.30 -13.56
N SER A 22 3.02 -11.74 -14.79
CA SER A 22 4.24 -12.50 -15.13
C SER A 22 5.52 -11.71 -14.79
N ASP A 23 5.37 -10.41 -14.52
CA ASP A 23 6.44 -9.46 -14.28
C ASP A 23 6.83 -9.37 -12.80
N LEU A 24 6.02 -9.96 -11.92
CA LEU A 24 6.34 -10.10 -10.50
C LEU A 24 7.17 -11.37 -10.28
N PRO A 25 8.44 -11.26 -9.87
CA PRO A 25 9.29 -12.43 -9.61
C PRO A 25 8.71 -13.29 -8.48
N ASN A 26 8.96 -14.62 -8.55
CA ASN A 26 8.51 -15.53 -7.49
C ASN A 26 9.25 -15.29 -6.19
N ASP A 27 10.54 -14.98 -6.30
CA ASP A 27 11.42 -14.77 -5.16
C ASP A 27 11.63 -13.27 -4.95
N VAL A 28 11.22 -12.76 -3.81
CA VAL A 28 11.47 -11.38 -3.40
C VAL A 28 12.78 -11.32 -2.62
N THR A 29 13.82 -10.83 -3.29
CA THR A 29 15.15 -10.68 -2.70
C THR A 29 15.29 -9.40 -1.88
N ASP A 30 16.31 -9.34 -1.03
CA ASP A 30 16.60 -8.15 -0.24
C ASP A 30 17.00 -6.96 -1.12
N GLU A 31 17.58 -7.21 -2.31
CA GLU A 31 17.89 -6.17 -3.29
C GLU A 31 16.62 -5.55 -3.89
N LEU A 32 15.60 -6.36 -4.19
CA LEU A 32 14.31 -5.86 -4.67
C LEU A 32 13.62 -5.02 -3.58
N ILE A 33 13.62 -5.49 -2.35
CA ILE A 33 13.08 -4.75 -1.20
C ILE A 33 13.80 -3.43 -1.02
N SER A 34 15.14 -3.43 -1.01
CA SER A 34 15.95 -2.22 -0.82
C SER A 34 15.69 -1.20 -1.92
N ARG A 35 15.57 -1.65 -3.18
CA ARG A 35 15.24 -0.78 -4.30
C ARG A 35 13.86 -0.13 -4.14
N ALA A 36 12.84 -0.91 -3.78
CA ALA A 36 11.50 -0.40 -3.56
C ALA A 36 11.46 0.62 -2.41
N GLU A 37 12.14 0.34 -1.30
CA GLU A 37 12.29 1.26 -0.18
C GLU A 37 12.99 2.58 -0.61
N GLU A 38 14.05 2.51 -1.40
CA GLU A 38 14.77 3.69 -1.92
C GLU A 38 13.89 4.51 -2.87
N THR A 39 13.15 3.84 -3.75
CA THR A 39 12.27 4.50 -4.74
C THR A 39 11.13 5.25 -4.07
N MET A 40 10.46 4.62 -3.10
CA MET A 40 9.31 5.21 -2.41
C MET A 40 9.71 6.16 -1.25
N GLY A 41 10.92 6.01 -0.71
CA GLY A 41 11.38 6.76 0.47
C GLY A 41 10.83 6.23 1.81
N TYR A 42 10.16 5.08 1.81
CA TYR A 42 9.61 4.41 2.98
C TYR A 42 10.28 3.05 3.23
N LYS A 43 10.44 2.68 4.50
CA LYS A 43 10.83 1.31 4.86
C LYS A 43 9.63 0.39 4.83
N LEU A 44 9.76 -0.76 4.17
CA LEU A 44 8.72 -1.78 4.18
C LEU A 44 8.66 -2.43 5.57
N PRO A 45 7.45 -2.56 6.17
CA PRO A 45 7.28 -3.27 7.43
C PRO A 45 7.69 -4.74 7.33
N GLU A 46 8.12 -5.33 8.43
CA GLU A 46 8.55 -6.74 8.43
C GLU A 46 7.40 -7.68 8.05
N SER A 47 6.18 -7.37 8.48
CA SER A 47 4.99 -8.13 8.08
C SER A 47 4.76 -8.11 6.57
N TYR A 48 4.92 -6.95 5.92
CA TYR A 48 4.75 -6.85 4.48
C TYR A 48 5.87 -7.56 3.72
N LYS A 49 7.12 -7.47 4.19
CA LYS A 49 8.24 -8.24 3.63
C LYS A 49 7.99 -9.75 3.74
N GLU A 50 7.45 -10.21 4.87
CA GLU A 50 7.10 -11.62 5.06
C GLU A 50 5.99 -12.05 4.09
N LEU A 51 4.93 -11.22 3.93
CA LEU A 51 3.86 -11.48 2.99
C LEU A 51 4.37 -11.55 1.54
N LEU A 52 5.21 -10.60 1.13
CA LEU A 52 5.82 -10.57 -0.20
C LEU A 52 6.70 -11.80 -0.48
N ARG A 53 7.44 -12.28 0.51
CA ARG A 53 8.25 -13.52 0.40
C ARG A 53 7.38 -14.78 0.36
N PHE A 54 6.23 -14.78 1.04
CA PHE A 54 5.24 -15.84 0.92
C PHE A 54 4.61 -15.86 -0.48
N ARG A 55 4.15 -14.70 -0.93
CA ARG A 55 3.63 -14.47 -2.28
C ARG A 55 3.80 -12.99 -2.66
N ASN A 56 4.50 -12.76 -3.75
CA ASN A 56 4.79 -11.42 -4.24
C ASN A 56 3.58 -10.82 -4.96
N GLY A 57 2.60 -10.39 -4.19
CA GLY A 57 1.38 -9.76 -4.68
C GLY A 57 0.41 -10.68 -5.43
N GLY A 58 -0.64 -10.09 -5.95
CA GLY A 58 -1.66 -10.73 -6.78
C GLY A 58 -3.08 -10.56 -6.25
N SER A 59 -4.04 -11.11 -7.01
CA SER A 59 -5.45 -11.00 -6.69
C SER A 59 -5.80 -11.74 -5.41
N VAL A 60 -6.61 -11.09 -4.60
CA VAL A 60 -7.18 -11.65 -3.39
C VAL A 60 -8.30 -12.63 -3.77
N ASN A 61 -8.53 -13.65 -2.94
CA ASN A 61 -9.55 -14.65 -3.17
C ASN A 61 -10.95 -14.00 -3.21
N GLY A 62 -11.66 -14.16 -4.33
CA GLY A 62 -12.98 -13.57 -4.54
C GLY A 62 -14.06 -14.07 -3.58
N ASP A 63 -13.82 -15.18 -2.85
CA ASP A 63 -14.72 -15.61 -1.78
C ASP A 63 -14.66 -14.69 -0.55
N LEU A 64 -13.74 -13.70 -0.54
CA LEU A 64 -13.53 -12.68 0.52
C LEU A 64 -14.11 -11.31 0.11
N GLU A 65 -15.18 -11.27 -0.66
CA GLU A 65 -15.77 -10.06 -1.27
C GLU A 65 -16.15 -8.97 -0.25
N GLU A 66 -16.49 -9.35 0.99
CA GLU A 66 -16.95 -8.40 2.02
C GLU A 66 -15.84 -7.45 2.51
N CYS A 67 -14.58 -7.75 2.24
CA CYS A 67 -13.47 -6.86 2.63
C CYS A 67 -13.06 -5.84 1.56
N TRP A 68 -13.68 -5.90 0.38
CA TRP A 68 -13.41 -5.03 -0.77
C TRP A 68 -11.97 -5.04 -1.29
N LEU A 69 -11.07 -5.75 -0.65
CA LEU A 69 -9.68 -5.90 -1.10
C LEU A 69 -9.63 -6.84 -2.32
N THR A 70 -9.24 -6.31 -3.46
CA THR A 70 -9.20 -7.07 -4.72
C THR A 70 -7.80 -7.51 -5.12
N GLU A 71 -6.79 -6.71 -4.79
CA GLU A 71 -5.40 -6.99 -5.14
C GLU A 71 -4.45 -6.50 -4.05
N ILE A 72 -3.33 -7.21 -3.88
CA ILE A 72 -2.19 -6.79 -3.07
C ILE A 72 -1.02 -6.58 -4.01
N TYR A 73 -0.36 -5.43 -3.91
CA TYR A 73 0.77 -5.09 -4.76
C TYR A 73 2.02 -5.91 -4.41
N GLY A 74 2.74 -6.31 -5.44
CA GLY A 74 4.04 -6.97 -5.33
C GLY A 74 5.16 -6.08 -5.85
N ILE A 75 6.42 -6.49 -5.66
CA ILE A 75 7.59 -5.80 -6.20
C ILE A 75 7.93 -6.40 -7.56
N ALA A 76 7.85 -5.59 -8.63
CA ALA A 76 8.19 -6.02 -9.97
C ALA A 76 9.71 -6.11 -10.19
N ALA A 77 10.13 -6.87 -11.20
CA ALA A 77 11.54 -6.91 -11.60
C ALA A 77 12.00 -5.56 -12.17
N ASP A 78 11.12 -4.90 -12.94
CA ASP A 78 11.30 -3.55 -13.47
C ASP A 78 10.48 -2.57 -12.61
N PRO A 79 11.08 -1.54 -11.99
CA PRO A 79 10.37 -0.59 -11.14
C PRO A 79 9.33 0.25 -11.89
N ASP A 80 9.48 0.43 -13.20
CA ASP A 80 8.54 1.17 -14.04
C ASP A 80 7.34 0.32 -14.49
N ASN A 81 7.30 -0.94 -14.09
CA ASN A 81 6.22 -1.84 -14.44
C ASN A 81 4.96 -1.52 -13.65
N PHE A 82 3.87 -1.20 -14.35
CA PHE A 82 2.56 -0.80 -13.78
C PHE A 82 1.88 -1.87 -12.91
N ASN A 83 2.38 -3.10 -12.88
CA ASN A 83 1.93 -4.15 -11.97
C ASN A 83 2.76 -4.22 -10.68
N GLY A 84 3.72 -3.33 -10.51
CA GLY A 84 4.65 -3.28 -9.37
C GLY A 84 4.31 -2.17 -8.39
N LEU A 85 4.65 -2.40 -7.12
CA LEU A 85 4.42 -1.50 -6.01
C LEU A 85 5.00 -0.09 -6.26
N GLU A 86 6.21 0.00 -6.85
CA GLU A 86 6.89 1.28 -7.06
C GLU A 86 6.16 2.16 -8.08
N ALA A 87 5.77 1.58 -9.23
CA ALA A 87 5.03 2.29 -10.25
C ALA A 87 3.61 2.67 -9.76
N MET A 88 2.97 1.78 -9.00
CA MET A 88 1.66 2.09 -8.42
C MET A 88 1.74 3.17 -7.35
N TYR A 89 2.80 3.18 -6.50
CA TYR A 89 3.04 4.27 -5.56
C TYR A 89 3.17 5.62 -6.28
N ASP A 90 3.97 5.67 -7.36
CA ASP A 90 4.15 6.88 -8.14
C ASP A 90 2.84 7.35 -8.78
N ASN A 91 2.09 6.42 -9.39
CA ASN A 91 0.79 6.68 -10.01
C ASN A 91 -0.24 7.24 -9.00
N TRP A 92 -0.42 6.59 -7.85
CA TRP A 92 -1.40 7.05 -6.87
C TRP A 92 -1.03 8.42 -6.29
N LYS A 93 0.25 8.65 -6.03
CA LYS A 93 0.73 9.92 -5.49
C LYS A 93 0.66 11.06 -6.50
N ASN A 94 1.12 10.85 -7.73
CA ASN A 94 1.36 11.93 -8.69
C ASN A 94 0.23 12.14 -9.70
N GLU A 95 -0.48 11.08 -10.11
CA GLU A 95 -1.57 11.15 -11.08
C GLU A 95 -2.95 11.24 -10.40
N TRP A 96 -3.12 10.53 -9.29
CA TRP A 96 -4.38 10.50 -8.54
C TRP A 96 -4.39 11.43 -7.32
N GLU A 97 -3.27 12.07 -7.00
CA GLU A 97 -3.12 13.04 -5.92
C GLU A 97 -3.48 12.47 -4.53
N TYR A 98 -3.27 11.16 -4.31
CA TYR A 98 -3.38 10.57 -2.98
C TYR A 98 -2.32 11.16 -2.02
N PRO A 99 -2.62 11.30 -0.73
CA PRO A 99 -1.68 11.86 0.22
C PRO A 99 -0.46 10.96 0.43
N ASP A 100 0.71 11.57 0.52
CA ASP A 100 1.98 10.88 0.77
C ASP A 100 2.15 10.61 2.28
N ILE A 101 1.38 9.65 2.79
CA ILE A 101 1.37 9.28 4.22
C ILE A 101 1.97 7.91 4.50
N GLY A 102 2.34 7.18 3.44
CA GLY A 102 2.87 5.81 3.55
C GLY A 102 2.77 5.04 2.25
N ILE A 103 2.53 3.75 2.36
CA ILE A 103 2.66 2.78 1.26
C ILE A 103 1.28 2.30 0.82
N PRO A 104 0.83 2.61 -0.42
CA PRO A 104 -0.34 1.95 -1.00
C PRO A 104 -0.01 0.48 -1.21
N PHE A 105 -0.74 -0.44 -0.59
CA PHE A 105 -0.42 -1.86 -0.69
C PHE A 105 -1.54 -2.70 -1.27
N GLY A 106 -2.77 -2.16 -1.34
CA GLY A 106 -3.91 -2.93 -1.79
C GLY A 106 -4.98 -2.11 -2.48
N GLU A 107 -5.54 -2.67 -3.54
CA GLU A 107 -6.68 -2.11 -4.28
C GLU A 107 -8.00 -2.59 -3.72
N THR A 108 -9.02 -1.75 -3.90
CA THR A 108 -10.41 -2.12 -3.67
C THR A 108 -11.16 -2.29 -4.99
N ALA A 109 -12.42 -2.73 -4.92
CA ALA A 109 -13.30 -2.84 -6.09
C ALA A 109 -13.79 -1.46 -6.63
N SER A 110 -13.29 -0.35 -6.07
CA SER A 110 -13.72 1.01 -6.39
C SER A 110 -13.11 1.61 -7.66
N ALA A 111 -12.29 0.85 -8.39
CA ALA A 111 -11.56 1.33 -9.57
C ALA A 111 -10.61 2.51 -9.27
N GLY A 112 -10.00 2.53 -8.10
CA GLY A 112 -9.02 3.53 -7.71
C GLY A 112 -9.56 4.68 -6.86
N HIS A 113 -10.86 4.70 -6.54
CA HIS A 113 -11.44 5.74 -5.68
C HIS A 113 -11.17 5.49 -4.19
N ASP A 114 -10.95 4.24 -3.81
CA ASP A 114 -10.57 3.82 -2.46
C ASP A 114 -9.34 2.93 -2.49
N MET A 115 -8.38 3.20 -1.61
CA MET A 115 -7.13 2.43 -1.54
C MET A 115 -6.76 2.10 -0.10
N TYR A 116 -6.19 0.92 0.10
CA TYR A 116 -5.59 0.56 1.38
C TYR A 116 -4.13 0.98 1.46
N TYR A 117 -3.80 1.68 2.55
CA TYR A 117 -2.48 2.21 2.85
C TYR A 117 -1.93 1.68 4.17
N MET A 118 -0.64 1.46 4.21
CA MET A 118 0.13 1.40 5.45
C MET A 118 0.51 2.83 5.83
N ASP A 119 -0.17 3.41 6.82
CA ASP A 119 0.07 4.78 7.27
C ASP A 119 1.32 4.85 8.14
N CYS A 120 2.44 5.19 7.52
CA CYS A 120 3.75 5.24 8.16
C CYS A 120 3.93 6.39 9.16
N ARG A 121 2.94 7.28 9.31
CA ARG A 121 2.95 8.35 10.32
C ARG A 121 2.69 7.81 11.73
N VAL A 122 2.03 6.65 11.84
CA VAL A 122 1.68 6.01 13.10
C VAL A 122 2.09 4.55 13.05
N THR A 123 3.00 4.14 13.92
CA THR A 123 3.49 2.77 14.03
C THR A 123 3.30 2.24 15.44
N ASP A 124 3.17 0.91 15.57
CA ASP A 124 3.18 0.24 16.85
C ASP A 124 4.60 0.16 17.45
N GLU A 125 4.74 -0.51 18.61
CA GLU A 125 6.02 -0.69 19.31
C GLU A 125 7.04 -1.54 18.52
N ASN A 126 6.59 -2.29 17.52
CA ASN A 126 7.42 -3.11 16.64
C ASN A 126 7.79 -2.36 15.34
N GLY A 127 7.28 -1.15 15.15
CA GLY A 127 7.48 -0.36 13.93
C GLY A 127 6.54 -0.74 12.79
N GLU A 128 5.49 -1.52 13.07
CA GLU A 128 4.46 -1.85 12.09
C GLU A 128 3.47 -0.68 11.95
N PRO A 129 3.22 -0.19 10.73
CA PRO A 129 2.29 0.90 10.50
C PRO A 129 0.84 0.43 10.61
N ARG A 130 -0.03 1.33 11.05
CA ARG A 130 -1.47 1.07 11.01
C ARG A 130 -1.98 0.99 9.58
N ILE A 131 -3.09 0.25 9.39
CA ILE A 131 -3.77 0.15 8.11
C ILE A 131 -4.92 1.15 8.08
N VAL A 132 -4.99 1.90 6.97
CA VAL A 132 -6.06 2.85 6.70
C VAL A 132 -6.62 2.63 5.30
N ARG A 133 -7.87 3.02 5.10
CA ARG A 133 -8.48 3.20 3.78
C ARG A 133 -8.53 4.69 3.49
N ILE A 134 -8.21 5.09 2.28
CA ILE A 134 -8.29 6.48 1.83
C ILE A 134 -9.32 6.55 0.72
N ASP A 135 -10.31 7.43 0.90
CA ASP A 135 -11.37 7.73 -0.08
C ASP A 135 -11.02 9.02 -0.83
N ASN A 136 -10.64 8.87 -2.10
CA ASN A 136 -10.24 10.00 -2.94
C ASN A 136 -11.45 10.87 -3.35
N GLU A 137 -12.63 10.28 -3.54
CA GLU A 137 -13.85 11.04 -3.89
C GLU A 137 -14.32 11.92 -2.74
N MET A 138 -14.05 11.54 -1.50
CA MET A 138 -14.32 12.34 -0.30
C MET A 138 -13.16 13.28 0.08
N GLY A 139 -12.30 13.62 -0.87
CA GLY A 139 -11.20 14.56 -0.68
C GLY A 139 -10.04 13.97 0.13
N ASN A 140 -9.74 12.72 -0.10
CA ASN A 140 -8.69 11.95 0.59
C ASN A 140 -9.00 11.75 2.09
N GLU A 141 -10.25 11.52 2.44
CA GLU A 141 -10.62 11.17 3.81
C GLU A 141 -9.97 9.85 4.21
N VAL A 142 -9.39 9.81 5.43
CA VAL A 142 -8.60 8.68 5.92
C VAL A 142 -9.40 7.94 7.00
N PHE A 143 -9.71 6.68 6.73
CA PHE A 143 -10.45 5.80 7.65
C PHE A 143 -9.50 4.77 8.28
N PHE A 144 -9.48 4.71 9.60
CA PHE A 144 -8.73 3.67 10.32
C PHE A 144 -9.39 2.31 10.09
N ILE A 145 -8.57 1.28 9.83
CA ILE A 145 -9.05 -0.09 9.59
C ILE A 145 -8.47 -1.07 10.60
N ALA A 146 -7.14 -1.10 10.79
CA ALA A 146 -6.48 -2.04 11.69
C ALA A 146 -5.16 -1.46 12.24
N ASP A 147 -4.71 -1.97 13.38
CA ASP A 147 -3.47 -1.52 14.02
C ASP A 147 -2.21 -1.89 13.23
N ASN A 148 -2.26 -2.98 12.44
CA ASN A 148 -1.16 -3.44 11.60
C ASN A 148 -1.64 -4.42 10.51
N LEU A 149 -0.74 -4.78 9.59
CA LEU A 149 -1.06 -5.67 8.47
C LEU A 149 -1.49 -7.09 8.91
N PRO A 150 -0.86 -7.76 9.88
CA PRO A 150 -1.35 -9.06 10.34
C PRO A 150 -2.77 -9.04 10.88
N GLU A 151 -3.16 -7.99 11.61
CA GLU A 151 -4.51 -7.83 12.10
C GLU A 151 -5.51 -7.59 10.98
N PHE A 152 -5.17 -6.71 10.03
CA PHE A 152 -5.95 -6.51 8.82
C PHE A 152 -6.19 -7.82 8.05
N ILE A 153 -5.14 -8.62 7.80
CA ILE A 153 -5.28 -9.90 7.10
C ILE A 153 -6.15 -10.88 7.90
N ARG A 154 -6.08 -10.86 9.23
CA ARG A 154 -6.96 -11.68 10.07
C ARG A 154 -8.43 -11.27 9.93
N MET A 155 -8.71 -9.96 9.88
CA MET A 155 -10.06 -9.43 9.63
C MET A 155 -10.56 -9.88 8.26
N VAL A 156 -9.76 -9.70 7.20
CA VAL A 156 -10.09 -10.14 5.83
C VAL A 156 -10.46 -11.63 5.78
N LEU A 157 -9.72 -12.47 6.52
CA LEU A 157 -9.92 -13.93 6.53
C LEU A 157 -11.02 -14.41 7.49
N SER A 158 -11.51 -13.55 8.39
CA SER A 158 -12.58 -13.90 9.33
C SER A 158 -13.95 -13.93 8.67
N GLU A 159 -14.08 -13.36 7.47
CA GLU A 159 -15.37 -13.23 6.75
C GLU A 159 -16.38 -12.37 7.54
N GLU A 160 -15.93 -11.62 8.52
CA GLU A 160 -16.74 -10.62 9.18
C GLU A 160 -16.75 -9.34 8.33
N PRO A 161 -17.93 -8.69 8.14
CA PRO A 161 -17.97 -7.42 7.41
C PRO A 161 -17.00 -6.44 8.06
N ILE A 162 -16.13 -5.85 7.26
CA ILE A 162 -15.38 -4.69 7.70
C ILE A 162 -16.42 -3.57 7.79
N ASP A 163 -16.89 -3.28 9.01
CA ASP A 163 -17.93 -2.30 9.22
C ASP A 163 -17.39 -0.92 8.85
N GLU A 164 -17.75 -0.45 7.66
CA GLU A 164 -17.34 0.86 7.12
C GLU A 164 -17.73 2.02 8.03
N PHE A 165 -18.66 1.79 8.97
CA PHE A 165 -19.25 2.80 9.85
C PHE A 165 -19.01 2.54 11.33
N SER A 166 -18.27 1.50 11.68
CA SER A 166 -17.84 1.33 13.07
C SER A 166 -16.78 2.38 13.38
N THR A 167 -17.24 3.61 13.49
CA THR A 167 -16.56 4.58 14.34
C THR A 167 -16.62 3.97 15.73
N GLY A 168 -15.61 3.15 16.05
CA GLY A 168 -15.47 2.63 17.39
C GLY A 168 -15.62 3.81 18.35
N GLU A 169 -16.46 3.65 19.38
CA GLU A 169 -16.56 4.57 20.53
C GLU A 169 -15.24 4.58 21.35
N GLY A 170 -14.12 4.55 20.67
CA GLY A 170 -12.82 4.98 21.11
C GLY A 170 -12.52 6.24 20.34
N GLY A 171 -13.15 7.35 20.71
CA GLY A 171 -12.92 8.64 20.10
C GLY A 171 -11.44 8.91 20.02
N ILE A 172 -10.86 8.76 18.81
CA ILE A 172 -9.58 9.38 18.53
C ILE A 172 -9.89 10.86 18.55
N SER A 173 -9.44 11.53 19.61
CA SER A 173 -9.34 12.98 19.65
C SER A 173 -8.75 13.40 18.28
N HIS A 174 -9.33 14.44 17.70
CA HIS A 174 -8.73 15.18 16.59
C HIS A 174 -7.46 15.87 17.09
N ASP A 175 -6.47 15.08 17.49
CA ASP A 175 -5.12 15.57 17.61
C ASP A 175 -4.62 15.67 16.18
N GLU A 176 -4.52 16.90 15.71
CA GLU A 176 -3.89 17.22 14.43
C GLU A 176 -2.58 16.43 14.33
N PRO A 177 -2.36 15.68 13.22
CA PRO A 177 -1.12 14.95 13.06
C PRO A 177 0.04 15.95 13.21
N PRO A 178 1.15 15.57 13.84
CA PRO A 178 2.29 16.47 13.98
C PRO A 178 2.69 16.99 12.60
N GLU A 179 2.79 18.30 12.46
CA GLU A 179 3.25 18.94 11.23
C GLU A 179 4.60 18.32 10.83
N ILE A 180 4.60 17.63 9.70
CA ILE A 180 5.84 17.13 9.11
C ILE A 180 6.63 18.38 8.68
N PRO A 181 7.89 18.56 9.12
CA PRO A 181 8.69 19.68 8.63
C PRO A 181 8.84 19.52 7.11
N VAL A 182 8.22 20.42 6.38
CA VAL A 182 8.36 20.53 4.92
C VAL A 182 9.83 20.74 4.62
N GLN A 183 10.51 19.72 4.14
CA GLN A 183 11.82 19.90 3.54
C GLN A 183 11.60 20.70 2.25
N GLU A 184 12.05 21.95 2.25
CA GLU A 184 12.04 22.78 1.06
C GLU A 184 12.85 22.09 -0.04
N GLU A 185 12.15 21.43 -0.96
CA GLU A 185 12.75 20.98 -2.23
C GLU A 185 13.23 22.20 -3.00
N LYS A 186 14.54 22.35 -3.08
CA LYS A 186 15.16 23.26 -4.04
C LYS A 186 14.83 22.78 -5.45
N LYS A 187 13.75 23.29 -6.01
CA LYS A 187 13.41 23.12 -7.43
C LYS A 187 14.49 23.78 -8.28
N GLU A 188 15.53 23.03 -8.65
CA GLU A 188 16.36 23.39 -9.78
C GLU A 188 15.53 23.26 -11.07
N LYS A 189 15.02 24.40 -11.51
CA LYS A 189 14.44 24.53 -12.86
C LYS A 189 15.53 24.25 -13.89
N LYS A 190 15.67 23.02 -14.35
CA LYS A 190 16.39 22.74 -15.59
C LYS A 190 15.51 23.23 -16.74
N SER A 191 15.77 24.48 -17.18
CA SER A 191 15.25 25.05 -18.40
C SER A 191 15.71 24.22 -19.60
N PHE A 192 14.85 23.39 -20.13
CA PHE A 192 15.09 22.61 -21.35
C PHE A 192 14.49 23.30 -22.59
N PHE A 193 14.48 24.63 -22.62
CA PHE A 193 14.09 25.37 -23.81
C PHE A 193 15.22 26.33 -24.22
N GLY A 194 16.10 25.90 -25.12
CA GLY A 194 17.11 26.79 -25.62
C GLY A 194 18.12 26.22 -26.58
N LYS A 195 17.70 25.36 -27.52
CA LYS A 195 18.53 25.05 -28.71
C LYS A 195 17.70 24.46 -29.85
N LEU A 196 16.82 25.25 -30.44
CA LEU A 196 16.37 24.96 -31.80
C LEU A 196 15.82 26.27 -32.43
N PHE A 197 16.71 27.15 -32.82
CA PHE A 197 16.50 28.14 -33.91
C PHE A 197 17.78 28.97 -34.06
N LYS A 198 18.77 28.41 -34.77
CA LYS A 198 19.69 29.18 -35.62
C LYS A 198 20.06 28.31 -36.82
N ARG A 199 19.29 28.41 -37.83
CA ARG A 199 19.50 28.68 -39.26
C ARG A 199 18.23 28.35 -40.01
#